data_3f57a85d8e72d4c36efc1f407b05fa94
#
_entry.id   3f57a85d8e72d4c36efc1f407b05fa94
#
_cell.length_a   1.000
_cell.length_b   1.000
_cell.length_c   1.000
_cell.angle_alpha   90.00
_cell.angle_beta   90.00
_cell.angle_gamma   90.00
#
_symmetry.space_group_name_H-M   'P 1'
#
loop_
_entity.id
_entity.type
_entity.pdbx_description
1 polymer ?
#
loop_
_entity_poly.entity_id
_entity_poly.type
_entity_poly.pdbx_seq_one_letter_code
_entity_poly.pdbx_strand_id
1 'polypeptide(L)'
;MRWIPLSLICALFTACQNSSTVDQIVSQTFVHKYGFDVSEQEWEERAQEGQVVTMLKNGVKVTRSYENGQLHGATSYTFPHSSVIEKLLVYDEGTLLKESVNDAGGMPIREEVYEFDNRDLITLWDDKGVPLSIEEYDDEVLMEGKYYTPEHELEGKVEAGFGERIKRDRTGLLISRDEIENGVIAARTTYHPNGQMHTISHYHDYQLHGEQLKFTASGRPLMELNWNHGVLDGTKVIYRNGSKIAEIPYSNGQKHGMEFHFDDLGNLTAEVEWRNDKKHGSSKIHTEEATDTEWFFNGQAVNAERFKNLIDREQINTDFQENAAR
;
A
#
# COMPACT_ATOMS: atom_id res chain seq x y z
N MET A 1 25.51 -14.17 0.93
CA MET A 1 24.24 -14.91 0.68
C MET A 1 23.13 -13.99 1.14
N ARG A 2 22.65 -13.13 0.26
CA ARG A 2 21.61 -12.11 0.55
C ARG A 2 20.24 -12.75 0.34
N TRP A 3 19.43 -12.78 1.38
CA TRP A 3 18.01 -13.05 1.29
C TRP A 3 17.35 -11.73 0.91
N ILE A 4 16.71 -11.68 -0.24
CA ILE A 4 15.88 -10.54 -0.66
C ILE A 4 14.55 -10.68 0.05
N PRO A 5 14.16 -9.76 0.95
CA PRO A 5 12.79 -9.73 1.42
C PRO A 5 11.92 -9.15 0.31
N LEU A 6 10.91 -9.93 -0.10
CA LEU A 6 9.84 -9.49 -0.98
C LEU A 6 9.05 -8.36 -0.31
N SER A 7 9.33 -7.11 -0.65
CA SER A 7 8.44 -6.01 -0.31
C SER A 7 7.19 -6.10 -1.17
N LEU A 8 6.07 -6.32 -0.50
CA LEU A 8 4.71 -6.42 -1.03
C LEU A 8 4.28 -5.06 -1.60
N ILE A 9 4.54 -4.81 -2.87
CA ILE A 9 3.79 -3.81 -3.63
C ILE A 9 2.64 -4.56 -4.29
N CYS A 10 1.44 -4.48 -3.68
CA CYS A 10 0.19 -4.88 -4.30
C CYS A 10 -0.08 -3.97 -5.51
N ALA A 11 0.49 -4.32 -6.65
CA ALA A 11 -0.06 -3.93 -7.93
C ALA A 11 -1.22 -4.89 -8.23
N LEU A 12 -2.42 -4.36 -8.31
CA LEU A 12 -3.58 -5.05 -8.84
C LEU A 12 -3.33 -5.42 -10.32
N PHE A 13 -2.72 -6.58 -10.52
CA PHE A 13 -2.85 -7.33 -11.76
C PHE A 13 -3.55 -8.63 -11.45
N THR A 14 -4.86 -8.66 -11.66
CA THR A 14 -5.59 -9.90 -11.90
C THR A 14 -5.09 -10.48 -13.20
N ALA A 15 -4.02 -11.27 -13.14
CA ALA A 15 -3.62 -12.15 -14.21
C ALA A 15 -3.81 -13.58 -13.71
N CYS A 16 -4.66 -14.32 -14.41
CA CYS A 16 -4.92 -15.73 -14.25
C CYS A 16 -3.64 -16.53 -14.02
N GLN A 17 -3.63 -17.31 -12.95
CA GLN A 17 -2.70 -18.42 -12.78
C GLN A 17 -2.87 -19.43 -13.92
N ASN A 18 -1.87 -19.47 -14.80
CA ASN A 18 -1.47 -20.68 -15.53
C ASN A 18 0.03 -20.56 -15.82
N SER A 19 0.85 -20.90 -14.85
CA SER A 19 2.30 -20.93 -14.93
C SER A 19 2.76 -22.23 -15.60
N SER A 20 2.80 -22.29 -16.94
CA SER A 20 3.58 -23.31 -17.65
C SER A 20 3.71 -23.13 -19.17
N THR A 21 3.18 -22.05 -19.79
CA THR A 21 3.24 -21.92 -21.25
C THR A 21 3.78 -20.56 -21.73
N VAL A 22 4.08 -19.62 -20.87
CA VAL A 22 4.43 -18.23 -21.25
C VAL A 22 5.87 -18.09 -21.75
N ASP A 23 6.79 -18.93 -21.28
CA ASP A 23 8.22 -18.80 -21.57
C ASP A 23 8.75 -19.78 -22.64
N GLN A 24 7.88 -20.36 -23.48
CA GLN A 24 8.35 -21.24 -24.55
C GLN A 24 9.11 -20.43 -25.62
N ILE A 25 10.40 -20.73 -25.77
CA ILE A 25 11.24 -20.17 -26.84
C ILE A 25 10.80 -20.77 -28.18
N VAL A 26 10.52 -19.88 -29.13
CA VAL A 26 10.19 -20.24 -30.51
C VAL A 26 11.44 -20.25 -31.37
N SER A 27 12.32 -19.26 -31.18
CA SER A 27 13.60 -19.19 -31.88
C SER A 27 14.62 -18.44 -31.03
N GLN A 28 15.89 -18.76 -31.26
CA GLN A 28 17.02 -18.09 -30.65
C GLN A 28 18.09 -17.88 -31.72
N THR A 29 18.66 -16.68 -31.75
CA THR A 29 19.71 -16.28 -32.68
C THR A 29 20.87 -15.71 -31.87
N PHE A 30 22.07 -16.12 -32.18
CA PHE A 30 23.29 -15.64 -31.56
C PHE A 30 23.99 -14.70 -32.55
N VAL A 31 24.23 -13.47 -32.13
CA VAL A 31 24.84 -12.41 -32.93
C VAL A 31 26.17 -12.03 -32.28
N HIS A 32 27.26 -12.24 -32.99
CA HIS A 32 28.59 -11.86 -32.50
C HIS A 32 28.71 -10.35 -32.39
N LYS A 33 29.60 -9.85 -31.53
CA LYS A 33 29.82 -8.41 -31.29
C LYS A 33 30.09 -7.57 -32.56
N TYR A 34 30.54 -8.20 -33.64
CA TYR A 34 30.73 -7.56 -34.95
C TYR A 34 29.49 -7.64 -35.87
N GLY A 35 28.34 -8.11 -35.37
CA GLY A 35 27.06 -8.03 -36.06
C GLY A 35 26.74 -9.17 -37.02
N PHE A 36 27.46 -10.29 -37.03
CA PHE A 36 27.14 -11.46 -37.84
C PHE A 36 26.58 -12.59 -36.97
N ASP A 37 25.68 -13.38 -37.55
CA ASP A 37 25.09 -14.51 -36.87
C ASP A 37 26.12 -15.65 -36.73
N VAL A 38 26.08 -16.34 -35.59
CA VAL A 38 26.91 -17.50 -35.27
C VAL A 38 26.03 -18.67 -34.83
N SER A 39 26.55 -19.90 -34.94
CA SER A 39 25.89 -21.05 -34.36
C SER A 39 26.00 -21.04 -32.83
N GLU A 40 25.11 -21.78 -32.16
CA GLU A 40 25.16 -21.92 -30.69
C GLU A 40 26.51 -22.48 -30.23
N GLN A 41 27.08 -23.46 -30.96
CA GLN A 41 28.39 -24.01 -30.66
C GLN A 41 29.50 -22.95 -30.77
N GLU A 42 29.52 -22.18 -31.86
CA GLU A 42 30.49 -21.09 -32.03
C GLU A 42 30.34 -20.01 -30.98
N TRP A 43 29.11 -19.72 -30.54
CA TRP A 43 28.84 -18.79 -29.47
C TRP A 43 29.49 -19.22 -28.17
N GLU A 44 29.33 -20.50 -27.79
CA GLU A 44 29.93 -21.05 -26.59
C GLU A 44 31.47 -21.08 -26.65
N GLU A 45 32.05 -21.42 -27.83
CA GLU A 45 33.48 -21.50 -28.03
C GLU A 45 34.17 -20.09 -28.07
N ARG A 46 33.44 -19.03 -28.42
CA ARG A 46 33.98 -17.66 -28.64
C ARG A 46 33.72 -16.69 -27.50
N ALA A 47 33.81 -17.14 -26.25
CA ALA A 47 33.70 -16.30 -25.06
C ALA A 47 32.35 -15.60 -24.89
N GLN A 48 31.30 -15.94 -25.67
CA GLN A 48 29.94 -15.37 -25.56
C GLN A 48 29.95 -13.83 -25.55
N GLU A 49 30.52 -13.25 -26.62
CA GLU A 49 30.56 -11.79 -26.82
C GLU A 49 29.58 -11.36 -27.91
N GLY A 50 28.60 -10.52 -27.57
CA GLY A 50 27.60 -10.01 -28.51
C GLY A 50 26.19 -10.04 -27.96
N GLN A 51 25.22 -10.56 -28.75
CA GLN A 51 23.81 -10.54 -28.38
C GLN A 51 23.15 -11.91 -28.57
N VAL A 52 22.23 -12.25 -27.68
CA VAL A 52 21.31 -13.36 -27.85
C VAL A 52 19.91 -12.80 -28.03
N VAL A 53 19.32 -13.05 -29.21
CA VAL A 53 17.96 -12.62 -29.56
C VAL A 53 17.03 -13.82 -29.44
N THR A 54 16.07 -13.75 -28.56
CA THR A 54 15.12 -14.83 -28.27
C THR A 54 13.71 -14.36 -28.60
N MET A 55 12.97 -15.14 -29.39
CA MET A 55 11.55 -14.93 -29.65
C MET A 55 10.73 -15.88 -28.77
N LEU A 56 9.86 -15.35 -27.96
CA LEU A 56 8.96 -16.12 -27.12
C LEU A 56 7.64 -16.42 -27.83
N LYS A 57 6.94 -17.46 -27.41
CA LYS A 57 5.66 -17.91 -28.00
C LYS A 57 4.56 -16.84 -27.91
N ASN A 58 4.59 -16.00 -26.90
CA ASN A 58 3.67 -14.86 -26.73
C ASN A 58 4.01 -13.67 -27.65
N GLY A 59 5.02 -13.80 -28.51
CA GLY A 59 5.43 -12.73 -29.44
C GLY A 59 6.34 -11.67 -28.81
N VAL A 60 6.82 -11.87 -27.58
CA VAL A 60 7.83 -11.00 -26.96
C VAL A 60 9.19 -11.32 -27.56
N LYS A 61 9.91 -10.28 -27.99
CA LYS A 61 11.31 -10.37 -28.39
C LYS A 61 12.18 -9.96 -27.21
N VAL A 62 13.09 -10.84 -26.82
CA VAL A 62 14.09 -10.56 -25.78
C VAL A 62 15.46 -10.47 -26.43
N THR A 63 16.17 -9.37 -26.21
CA THR A 63 17.55 -9.19 -26.70
C THR A 63 18.44 -9.00 -25.48
N ARG A 64 19.43 -9.88 -25.28
CA ARG A 64 20.39 -9.82 -24.19
C ARG A 64 21.78 -9.56 -24.74
N SER A 65 22.50 -8.60 -24.17
CA SER A 65 23.90 -8.31 -24.52
C SER A 65 24.85 -8.97 -23.53
N TYR A 66 25.93 -9.52 -24.04
CA TYR A 66 26.93 -10.27 -23.29
C TYR A 66 28.36 -9.78 -23.61
N GLU A 67 29.18 -9.76 -22.59
CA GLU A 67 30.63 -9.61 -22.69
C GLU A 67 31.30 -10.63 -21.76
N ASN A 68 32.31 -11.39 -22.27
CA ASN A 68 32.97 -12.45 -21.54
C ASN A 68 32.03 -13.44 -20.84
N GLY A 69 30.91 -13.80 -21.46
CA GLY A 69 29.92 -14.73 -20.95
C GLY A 69 28.99 -14.20 -19.85
N GLN A 70 29.12 -12.91 -19.49
CA GLN A 70 28.27 -12.27 -18.51
C GLN A 70 27.34 -11.24 -19.20
N LEU A 71 26.17 -11.00 -18.60
CA LEU A 71 25.29 -9.92 -19.05
C LEU A 71 26.06 -8.59 -18.92
N HIS A 72 26.20 -7.87 -20.04
CA HIS A 72 26.85 -6.58 -20.09
C HIS A 72 26.15 -5.70 -21.12
N GLY A 73 25.81 -4.44 -20.75
CA GLY A 73 25.00 -3.55 -21.57
C GLY A 73 23.51 -3.86 -21.51
N ALA A 74 22.79 -3.61 -22.57
CA ALA A 74 21.33 -3.64 -22.62
C ALA A 74 20.74 -5.05 -22.72
N THR A 75 19.74 -5.33 -21.90
CA THR A 75 18.77 -6.42 -22.08
C THR A 75 17.39 -5.81 -22.27
N SER A 76 16.74 -6.07 -23.41
CA SER A 76 15.43 -5.50 -23.72
C SER A 76 14.36 -6.56 -23.90
N TYR A 77 13.15 -6.22 -23.48
CA TYR A 77 11.92 -7.00 -23.70
C TYR A 77 10.95 -6.11 -24.46
N THR A 78 10.38 -6.61 -25.55
CA THR A 78 9.37 -5.85 -26.29
C THR A 78 7.97 -6.18 -25.78
N PHE A 79 6.99 -5.34 -26.10
CA PHE A 79 5.59 -5.74 -26.06
C PHE A 79 5.33 -6.92 -27.00
N PRO A 80 4.35 -7.80 -26.68
CA PRO A 80 3.96 -8.89 -27.58
C PRO A 80 3.66 -8.41 -28.98
N HIS A 81 4.26 -9.07 -29.99
CA HIS A 81 4.08 -8.77 -31.42
C HIS A 81 4.40 -7.33 -31.83
N SER A 82 5.29 -6.67 -31.09
CA SER A 82 5.70 -5.27 -31.32
C SER A 82 7.22 -5.16 -31.35
N SER A 83 7.71 -4.04 -31.90
CA SER A 83 9.11 -3.63 -31.78
C SER A 83 9.34 -2.62 -30.64
N VAL A 84 8.27 -2.16 -30.01
CA VAL A 84 8.34 -1.22 -28.88
C VAL A 84 8.88 -1.94 -27.65
N ILE A 85 9.89 -1.35 -27.02
CA ILE A 85 10.48 -1.89 -25.80
C ILE A 85 9.56 -1.58 -24.61
N GLU A 86 9.09 -2.62 -23.93
CA GLU A 86 8.35 -2.54 -22.68
C GLU A 86 9.31 -2.38 -21.49
N LYS A 87 10.37 -3.19 -21.47
CA LYS A 87 11.33 -3.23 -20.36
C LYS A 87 12.76 -3.22 -20.89
N LEU A 88 13.59 -2.35 -20.32
CA LEU A 88 15.01 -2.24 -20.60
C LEU A 88 15.79 -2.40 -19.28
N LEU A 89 16.70 -3.36 -19.27
CA LEU A 89 17.64 -3.59 -18.18
C LEU A 89 19.04 -3.27 -18.67
N VAL A 90 19.86 -2.64 -17.87
CA VAL A 90 21.28 -2.37 -18.17
C VAL A 90 22.15 -3.06 -17.13
N TYR A 91 23.10 -3.81 -17.62
CA TYR A 91 24.02 -4.61 -16.80
C TYR A 91 25.47 -4.16 -16.99
N ASP A 92 26.25 -4.32 -15.96
CA ASP A 92 27.70 -4.26 -16.00
C ASP A 92 28.27 -5.50 -15.30
N GLU A 93 29.03 -6.34 -16.03
CA GLU A 93 29.63 -7.59 -15.54
C GLU A 93 28.63 -8.45 -14.72
N GLY A 94 27.40 -8.61 -15.23
CA GLY A 94 26.33 -9.36 -14.60
C GLY A 94 25.55 -8.64 -13.48
N THR A 95 26.01 -7.45 -13.08
CA THR A 95 25.33 -6.61 -12.08
C THR A 95 24.30 -5.71 -12.76
N LEU A 96 23.05 -5.71 -12.27
CA LEU A 96 22.00 -4.82 -12.77
C LEU A 96 22.28 -3.39 -12.26
N LEU A 97 22.40 -2.45 -13.21
CA LEU A 97 22.62 -1.04 -12.90
C LEU A 97 21.36 -0.19 -13.08
N LYS A 98 20.47 -0.61 -13.98
CA LYS A 98 19.31 0.19 -14.33
C LYS A 98 18.16 -0.67 -14.85
N GLU A 99 16.94 -0.34 -14.46
CA GLU A 99 15.70 -0.85 -15.02
C GLU A 99 14.84 0.31 -15.51
N SER A 100 14.33 0.23 -16.75
CA SER A 100 13.37 1.19 -17.29
C SER A 100 12.15 0.43 -17.81
N VAL A 101 10.97 0.95 -17.53
CA VAL A 101 9.68 0.44 -18.00
C VAL A 101 8.99 1.50 -18.82
N ASN A 102 8.51 1.12 -20.02
CA ASN A 102 7.81 2.01 -20.95
C ASN A 102 6.37 1.54 -21.16
N ASP A 103 5.54 2.44 -21.64
CA ASP A 103 4.20 2.10 -22.12
C ASP A 103 4.22 1.59 -23.59
N ALA A 104 3.06 1.18 -24.08
CA ALA A 104 2.92 0.64 -25.44
C ALA A 104 3.23 1.68 -26.55
N GLY A 105 3.28 2.97 -26.24
CA GLY A 105 3.75 4.03 -27.11
C GLY A 105 5.27 4.23 -27.07
N GLY A 106 5.97 3.56 -26.16
CA GLY A 106 7.40 3.69 -25.92
C GLY A 106 7.78 4.86 -25.00
N MET A 107 6.80 5.51 -24.36
CA MET A 107 7.05 6.57 -23.38
C MET A 107 7.45 5.99 -22.04
N PRO A 108 8.43 6.56 -21.33
CA PRO A 108 8.86 6.05 -20.04
C PRO A 108 7.72 6.14 -19.00
N ILE A 109 7.61 5.12 -18.16
CA ILE A 109 6.71 5.07 -17.00
C ILE A 109 7.53 5.23 -15.72
N ARG A 110 8.60 4.42 -15.62
CA ARG A 110 9.44 4.32 -14.43
C ARG A 110 10.86 3.96 -14.85
N GLU A 111 11.80 4.58 -14.21
CA GLU A 111 13.22 4.23 -14.27
C GLU A 111 13.75 4.07 -12.85
N GLU A 112 14.58 3.07 -12.65
CA GLU A 112 15.29 2.81 -11.41
C GLU A 112 16.77 2.59 -11.74
N VAL A 113 17.61 3.39 -11.11
CA VAL A 113 19.06 3.30 -11.22
C VAL A 113 19.60 2.81 -9.88
N TYR A 114 20.34 1.71 -9.93
CA TYR A 114 20.95 1.08 -8.77
C TYR A 114 22.38 1.59 -8.65
N GLU A 115 22.62 2.45 -7.68
CA GLU A 115 23.96 2.96 -7.41
C GLU A 115 24.73 2.03 -6.46
N PHE A 116 26.04 2.21 -6.40
CA PHE A 116 26.87 1.52 -5.41
C PHE A 116 26.45 2.01 -4.00
N ASP A 117 26.58 1.16 -3.00
CA ASP A 117 26.27 1.45 -1.59
C ASP A 117 24.77 1.46 -1.23
N ASN A 118 23.93 0.63 -1.89
CA ASN A 118 22.51 0.46 -1.63
C ASN A 118 21.65 1.70 -1.88
N ARG A 119 22.09 2.62 -2.73
CA ARG A 119 21.30 3.76 -3.16
C ARG A 119 20.55 3.45 -4.44
N ASP A 120 19.27 3.78 -4.44
CA ASP A 120 18.38 3.62 -5.59
C ASP A 120 17.78 4.97 -5.95
N LEU A 121 17.93 5.37 -7.22
CA LEU A 121 17.28 6.56 -7.78
C LEU A 121 16.08 6.13 -8.62
N ILE A 122 14.88 6.55 -8.22
CA ILE A 122 13.63 6.22 -8.91
C ILE A 122 13.04 7.47 -9.54
N THR A 123 12.80 7.43 -10.85
CA THR A 123 12.10 8.49 -11.59
C THR A 123 10.77 7.95 -12.13
N LEU A 124 9.69 8.70 -11.92
CA LEU A 124 8.37 8.42 -12.49
C LEU A 124 8.01 9.53 -13.49
N TRP A 125 7.35 9.16 -14.59
CA TRP A 125 6.92 10.10 -15.63
C TRP A 125 5.39 10.08 -15.83
N ASP A 126 4.89 11.20 -16.31
CA ASP A 126 3.52 11.33 -16.81
C ASP A 126 3.34 10.67 -18.21
N ASP A 127 2.15 10.77 -18.77
CA ASP A 127 1.80 10.24 -20.08
C ASP A 127 2.39 11.07 -21.26
N LYS A 128 3.00 12.21 -20.98
CA LYS A 128 3.71 13.09 -21.95
C LYS A 128 5.23 12.92 -21.89
N GLY A 129 5.73 12.10 -20.96
CA GLY A 129 7.16 11.88 -20.74
C GLY A 129 7.83 13.00 -19.95
N VAL A 130 7.06 13.71 -19.09
CA VAL A 130 7.58 14.71 -18.16
C VAL A 130 7.75 14.06 -16.78
N PRO A 131 8.87 14.24 -16.07
CA PRO A 131 9.04 13.69 -14.73
C PRO A 131 7.99 14.22 -13.76
N LEU A 132 7.30 13.30 -13.06
CA LEU A 132 6.39 13.60 -11.95
C LEU A 132 7.11 13.58 -10.60
N SER A 133 8.08 12.67 -10.46
CA SER A 133 8.89 12.57 -9.25
C SER A 133 10.27 11.99 -9.55
N ILE A 134 11.23 12.41 -8.72
CA ILE A 134 12.58 11.85 -8.65
C ILE A 134 12.86 11.59 -7.18
N GLU A 135 13.09 10.33 -6.81
CA GLU A 135 13.28 9.90 -5.42
C GLU A 135 14.60 9.14 -5.28
N GLU A 136 15.39 9.48 -4.28
CA GLU A 136 16.63 8.78 -3.90
C GLU A 136 16.42 8.09 -2.57
N TYR A 137 16.75 6.79 -2.54
CA TYR A 137 16.63 5.94 -1.38
C TYR A 137 18.02 5.46 -0.93
N ASP A 138 18.20 5.30 0.38
CA ASP A 138 19.34 4.65 1.01
C ASP A 138 18.80 3.52 1.90
N ASP A 139 19.17 2.26 1.61
CA ASP A 139 18.61 1.07 2.27
C ASP A 139 17.05 1.10 2.39
N GLU A 140 16.34 1.42 1.30
CA GLU A 140 14.87 1.53 1.23
C GLU A 140 14.28 2.74 1.98
N VAL A 141 15.10 3.61 2.58
CA VAL A 141 14.70 4.84 3.28
C VAL A 141 14.75 6.01 2.31
N LEU A 142 13.66 6.76 2.19
CA LEU A 142 13.58 7.93 1.29
C LEU A 142 14.41 9.09 1.86
N MET A 143 15.53 9.40 1.22
CA MET A 143 16.45 10.46 1.65
C MET A 143 16.22 11.78 0.92
N GLU A 144 16.09 11.72 -0.42
CA GLU A 144 15.86 12.91 -1.24
C GLU A 144 14.65 12.68 -2.15
N GLY A 145 13.84 13.71 -2.35
CA GLY A 145 12.68 13.65 -3.24
C GLY A 145 12.37 14.99 -3.86
N LYS A 146 12.03 14.99 -5.16
CA LYS A 146 11.52 16.16 -5.89
C LYS A 146 10.24 15.76 -6.59
N TYR A 147 9.18 16.54 -6.40
CA TYR A 147 7.84 16.25 -6.91
C TYR A 147 7.34 17.43 -7.71
N TYR A 148 6.79 17.16 -8.87
CA TYR A 148 6.44 18.17 -9.84
C TYR A 148 4.94 18.16 -10.15
N THR A 149 4.42 19.35 -10.48
CA THR A 149 3.09 19.50 -11.10
C THR A 149 3.10 18.97 -12.53
N PRO A 150 1.93 18.74 -13.18
CA PRO A 150 1.84 18.42 -14.62
C PRO A 150 2.45 19.49 -15.53
N GLU A 151 2.60 20.73 -15.04
CA GLU A 151 3.26 21.85 -15.72
C GLU A 151 4.77 21.90 -15.48
N HIS A 152 5.31 20.87 -14.79
CA HIS A 152 6.73 20.73 -14.43
C HIS A 152 7.26 21.80 -13.47
N GLU A 153 6.40 22.30 -12.59
CA GLU A 153 6.80 23.17 -11.48
C GLU A 153 7.09 22.35 -10.24
N LEU A 154 8.13 22.69 -9.50
CA LEU A 154 8.44 22.00 -8.24
C LEU A 154 7.32 22.27 -7.21
N GLU A 155 6.61 21.23 -6.77
CA GLU A 155 5.48 21.33 -5.87
C GLU A 155 5.83 20.87 -4.44
N GLY A 156 6.70 19.87 -4.29
CA GLY A 156 7.12 19.32 -3.02
C GLY A 156 8.55 18.79 -3.07
N LYS A 157 9.15 18.63 -1.90
CA LYS A 157 10.48 18.06 -1.75
C LYS A 157 10.63 17.29 -0.45
N VAL A 158 11.54 16.32 -0.47
CA VAL A 158 12.12 15.66 0.71
C VAL A 158 13.62 15.93 0.69
N GLU A 159 14.19 16.33 1.82
CA GLU A 159 15.62 16.59 2.00
C GLU A 159 16.08 15.90 3.28
N ALA A 160 17.12 15.08 3.18
CA ALA A 160 17.70 14.30 4.28
C ALA A 160 16.61 13.50 5.06
N GLY A 161 15.62 12.96 4.35
CA GLY A 161 14.54 12.18 4.94
C GLY A 161 13.41 12.99 5.58
N PHE A 162 13.32 14.31 5.33
CA PHE A 162 12.26 15.17 5.87
C PHE A 162 11.60 16.00 4.78
N GLY A 163 10.28 16.11 4.81
CA GLY A 163 9.55 16.96 3.88
C GLY A 163 8.23 16.38 3.42
N GLU A 164 7.77 16.82 2.24
CA GLU A 164 6.51 16.41 1.65
C GLU A 164 6.74 15.61 0.37
N ARG A 165 6.21 14.39 0.33
CA ARG A 165 6.17 13.49 -0.83
C ARG A 165 4.83 13.62 -1.51
N ILE A 166 4.82 13.92 -2.81
CA ILE A 166 3.59 14.07 -3.58
C ILE A 166 3.49 12.93 -4.60
N LYS A 167 2.36 12.23 -4.59
CA LYS A 167 2.08 11.16 -5.55
C LYS A 167 0.97 11.57 -6.50
N ARG A 168 1.26 11.45 -7.79
CA ARG A 168 0.31 11.63 -8.89
C ARG A 168 0.23 10.37 -9.74
N ASP A 169 -0.90 10.16 -10.40
CA ASP A 169 -0.97 9.17 -11.48
C ASP A 169 -0.35 9.76 -12.77
N ARG A 170 -0.23 8.94 -13.80
CA ARG A 170 0.36 9.34 -15.07
C ARG A 170 -0.42 10.44 -15.81
N THR A 171 -1.68 10.66 -15.48
CA THR A 171 -2.48 11.75 -16.04
C THR A 171 -2.27 13.07 -15.30
N GLY A 172 -1.47 13.06 -14.22
CA GLY A 172 -1.21 14.19 -13.35
C GLY A 172 -2.20 14.35 -12.20
N LEU A 173 -3.17 13.44 -12.05
CA LEU A 173 -4.14 13.48 -10.96
C LEU A 173 -3.45 13.24 -9.61
N LEU A 174 -3.70 14.11 -8.64
CA LEU A 174 -3.16 13.98 -7.29
C LEU A 174 -3.79 12.76 -6.56
N ILE A 175 -2.94 11.84 -6.14
CA ILE A 175 -3.32 10.64 -5.39
C ILE A 175 -3.13 10.85 -3.89
N SER A 176 -1.93 11.30 -3.47
CA SER A 176 -1.62 11.55 -2.06
C SER A 176 -0.55 12.62 -1.87
N ARG A 177 -0.58 13.21 -0.66
CA ARG A 177 0.51 13.96 -0.03
C ARG A 177 0.90 13.22 1.23
N ASP A 178 2.18 12.90 1.33
CA ASP A 178 2.75 12.16 2.45
C ASP A 178 3.73 13.09 3.17
N GLU A 179 3.57 13.27 4.46
CA GLU A 179 4.56 13.89 5.33
C GLU A 179 5.62 12.84 5.66
N ILE A 180 6.88 13.16 5.37
CA ILE A 180 8.02 12.27 5.55
C ILE A 180 8.86 12.76 6.73
N GLU A 181 9.12 11.88 7.68
CA GLU A 181 10.01 12.07 8.81
C GLU A 181 10.99 10.90 8.92
N ASN A 182 12.29 11.20 8.98
CA ASN A 182 13.34 10.19 8.98
C ASN A 182 13.23 9.18 7.82
N GLY A 183 12.80 9.66 6.64
CA GLY A 183 12.65 8.86 5.43
C GLY A 183 11.44 7.93 5.38
N VAL A 184 10.57 7.98 6.40
CA VAL A 184 9.35 7.17 6.49
C VAL A 184 8.11 8.05 6.53
N ILE A 185 6.96 7.48 6.22
CA ILE A 185 5.69 8.22 6.23
C ILE A 185 5.24 8.42 7.68
N ALA A 186 5.13 9.68 8.12
CA ALA A 186 4.53 10.08 9.39
C ALA A 186 3.02 10.35 9.25
N ALA A 187 2.62 11.02 8.17
CA ALA A 187 1.21 11.24 7.85
C ALA A 187 0.96 11.10 6.35
N ARG A 188 -0.27 10.72 5.98
CA ARG A 188 -0.71 10.62 4.57
C ARG A 188 -2.09 11.19 4.41
N THR A 189 -2.22 12.13 3.48
CA THR A 189 -3.51 12.60 2.96
C THR A 189 -3.72 12.02 1.56
N THR A 190 -4.80 11.27 1.37
CA THR A 190 -5.24 10.81 0.04
C THR A 190 -6.37 11.67 -0.49
N TYR A 191 -6.56 11.66 -1.80
CA TYR A 191 -7.54 12.51 -2.46
C TYR A 191 -8.52 11.71 -3.31
N HIS A 192 -9.74 12.19 -3.42
CA HIS A 192 -10.71 11.75 -4.42
C HIS A 192 -10.35 12.29 -5.81
N PRO A 193 -10.83 11.68 -6.91
CA PRO A 193 -10.55 12.17 -8.27
C PRO A 193 -10.98 13.62 -8.53
N ASN A 194 -11.87 14.19 -7.74
CA ASN A 194 -12.29 15.59 -7.81
C ASN A 194 -11.39 16.55 -6.99
N GLY A 195 -10.27 16.06 -6.43
CA GLY A 195 -9.32 16.83 -5.65
C GLY A 195 -9.70 17.07 -4.19
N GLN A 196 -10.87 16.61 -3.72
CA GLN A 196 -11.24 16.69 -2.32
C GLN A 196 -10.50 15.62 -1.50
N MET A 197 -10.18 15.94 -0.25
CA MET A 197 -9.56 14.97 0.67
C MET A 197 -10.45 13.73 0.83
N HIS A 198 -9.84 12.55 0.78
CA HIS A 198 -10.49 11.27 1.00
C HIS A 198 -10.16 10.72 2.39
N THR A 199 -8.86 10.67 2.74
CA THR A 199 -8.43 10.12 4.02
C THR A 199 -7.21 10.89 4.51
N ILE A 200 -7.17 11.18 5.82
CA ILE A 200 -5.97 11.64 6.54
C ILE A 200 -5.62 10.52 7.50
N SER A 201 -4.38 10.04 7.49
CA SER A 201 -3.90 8.94 8.32
C SER A 201 -2.54 9.28 8.91
N HIS A 202 -2.30 8.91 10.16
CA HIS A 202 -1.03 9.06 10.85
C HIS A 202 -0.38 7.68 11.05
N TYR A 203 0.94 7.65 11.06
CA TYR A 203 1.73 6.43 11.16
C TYR A 203 2.84 6.57 12.19
N HIS A 204 3.15 5.47 12.85
CA HIS A 204 4.33 5.31 13.67
C HIS A 204 4.86 3.90 13.44
N ASP A 205 6.18 3.76 13.22
CA ASP A 205 6.83 2.47 12.91
C ASP A 205 6.10 1.69 11.78
N TYR A 206 5.80 2.38 10.66
CA TYR A 206 5.09 1.85 9.48
C TYR A 206 3.65 1.36 9.73
N GLN A 207 3.10 1.59 10.94
CA GLN A 207 1.75 1.17 11.30
C GLN A 207 0.84 2.38 11.51
N LEU A 208 -0.45 2.21 11.23
CA LEU A 208 -1.44 3.23 11.58
C LEU A 208 -1.37 3.50 13.10
N HIS A 209 -1.19 4.77 13.46
CA HIS A 209 -1.12 5.21 14.85
C HIS A 209 -1.73 6.60 15.00
N GLY A 210 -2.58 6.80 16.02
CA GLY A 210 -3.31 8.05 16.21
C GLY A 210 -4.59 8.13 15.38
N GLU A 211 -5.02 9.33 15.08
CA GLU A 211 -6.29 9.60 14.41
C GLU A 211 -6.23 9.30 12.91
N GLN A 212 -7.33 8.73 12.40
CA GLN A 212 -7.59 8.64 10.97
C GLN A 212 -8.95 9.23 10.66
N LEU A 213 -8.98 10.19 9.72
CA LEU A 213 -10.18 10.86 9.24
C LEU A 213 -10.52 10.40 7.84
N LYS A 214 -11.79 10.16 7.56
CA LYS A 214 -12.29 9.82 6.22
C LYS A 214 -13.40 10.76 5.81
N PHE A 215 -13.39 11.15 4.54
CA PHE A 215 -14.32 12.13 3.96
C PHE A 215 -14.99 11.56 2.71
N THR A 216 -16.17 12.03 2.43
CA THR A 216 -16.88 11.80 1.17
C THR A 216 -16.26 12.62 0.04
N ALA A 217 -16.59 12.31 -1.22
CA ALA A 217 -16.17 13.11 -2.37
C ALA A 217 -16.75 14.54 -2.38
N SER A 218 -17.71 14.86 -1.51
CA SER A 218 -18.20 16.24 -1.29
C SER A 218 -17.48 16.95 -0.14
N GLY A 219 -16.44 16.36 0.44
CA GLY A 219 -15.65 16.91 1.54
C GLY A 219 -16.32 16.83 2.93
N ARG A 220 -17.46 16.12 3.05
CA ARG A 220 -18.12 15.93 4.35
C ARG A 220 -17.46 14.80 5.13
N PRO A 221 -17.38 14.89 6.48
CA PRO A 221 -16.86 13.79 7.29
C PRO A 221 -17.70 12.53 7.08
N LEU A 222 -17.03 11.40 7.00
CA LEU A 222 -17.61 10.06 6.86
C LEU A 222 -17.31 9.22 8.10
N MET A 223 -16.08 9.29 8.62
CA MET A 223 -15.63 8.44 9.73
C MET A 223 -14.40 9.02 10.40
N GLU A 224 -14.34 8.88 11.72
CA GLU A 224 -13.13 9.08 12.53
C GLU A 224 -12.77 7.76 13.21
N LEU A 225 -11.50 7.44 13.25
CA LEU A 225 -10.95 6.20 13.82
C LEU A 225 -9.73 6.55 14.64
N ASN A 226 -9.49 5.79 15.71
CA ASN A 226 -8.27 5.90 16.49
C ASN A 226 -7.51 4.57 16.46
N TRP A 227 -6.22 4.67 16.19
CA TRP A 227 -5.35 3.52 15.99
C TRP A 227 -4.20 3.51 16.99
N ASN A 228 -3.84 2.34 17.46
CA ASN A 228 -2.65 2.11 18.25
C ASN A 228 -1.87 0.95 17.64
N HIS A 229 -0.72 1.26 16.96
CA HIS A 229 0.13 0.28 16.28
C HIS A 229 -0.67 -0.70 15.39
N GLY A 230 -1.49 -0.15 14.47
CA GLY A 230 -2.28 -0.92 13.52
C GLY A 230 -3.55 -1.56 14.06
N VAL A 231 -3.85 -1.36 15.35
CA VAL A 231 -5.04 -1.90 16.02
C VAL A 231 -5.98 -0.75 16.38
N LEU A 232 -7.29 -0.93 16.15
CA LEU A 232 -8.29 0.06 16.60
C LEU A 232 -8.29 0.13 18.12
N ASP A 233 -8.06 1.35 18.67
CA ASP A 233 -8.06 1.61 20.11
C ASP A 233 -8.55 3.03 20.37
N GLY A 234 -9.73 3.16 20.95
CA GLY A 234 -10.46 4.42 21.11
C GLY A 234 -11.81 4.40 20.42
N THR A 235 -12.41 5.56 20.24
CA THR A 235 -13.76 5.68 19.70
C THR A 235 -13.75 5.81 18.17
N LYS A 236 -14.50 4.94 17.49
CA LYS A 236 -14.88 5.09 16.09
C LYS A 236 -16.16 5.92 16.00
N VAL A 237 -16.10 7.05 15.29
CA VAL A 237 -17.27 7.91 15.01
C VAL A 237 -17.69 7.70 13.55
N ILE A 238 -18.98 7.57 13.31
CA ILE A 238 -19.58 7.42 11.96
C ILE A 238 -20.51 8.59 11.69
N TYR A 239 -20.37 9.17 10.50
CA TYR A 239 -21.19 10.30 10.04
C TYR A 239 -22.05 9.90 8.84
N ARG A 240 -23.24 10.51 8.76
CA ARG A 240 -24.14 10.48 7.60
C ARG A 240 -24.57 11.92 7.30
N ASN A 241 -24.34 12.35 6.04
CA ASN A 241 -24.67 13.71 5.58
C ASN A 241 -24.08 14.85 6.44
N GLY A 242 -22.97 14.59 7.18
CA GLY A 242 -22.33 15.53 8.07
C GLY A 242 -22.82 15.47 9.52
N SER A 243 -23.88 14.71 9.83
CA SER A 243 -24.35 14.45 11.19
C SER A 243 -23.74 13.16 11.74
N LYS A 244 -23.32 13.18 13.01
CA LYS A 244 -22.84 11.99 13.72
C LYS A 244 -24.02 11.04 13.96
N ILE A 245 -23.88 9.78 13.52
CA ILE A 245 -24.91 8.75 13.66
C ILE A 245 -24.51 7.59 14.57
N ALA A 246 -23.22 7.44 14.89
CA ALA A 246 -22.77 6.42 15.84
C ALA A 246 -21.41 6.77 16.46
N GLU A 247 -21.23 6.37 17.71
CA GLU A 247 -19.97 6.30 18.44
C GLU A 247 -19.78 4.87 18.94
N ILE A 248 -18.68 4.23 18.54
CA ILE A 248 -18.40 2.84 18.82
C ILE A 248 -17.03 2.76 19.51
N PRO A 249 -16.97 2.40 20.79
CA PRO A 249 -15.69 2.29 21.50
C PRO A 249 -14.99 0.98 21.19
N TYR A 250 -13.68 1.05 21.00
CA TYR A 250 -12.78 -0.09 20.80
C TYR A 250 -11.65 -0.05 21.82
N SER A 251 -11.26 -1.22 22.27
CA SER A 251 -10.04 -1.44 23.02
C SER A 251 -9.33 -2.67 22.47
N ASN A 252 -8.05 -2.52 22.06
CA ASN A 252 -7.25 -3.60 21.47
C ASN A 252 -7.97 -4.32 20.30
N GLY A 253 -8.64 -3.58 19.43
CA GLY A 253 -9.34 -4.06 18.23
C GLY A 253 -10.71 -4.65 18.49
N GLN A 254 -11.16 -4.72 19.75
CA GLN A 254 -12.46 -5.28 20.12
C GLN A 254 -13.39 -4.19 20.64
N LYS A 255 -14.68 -4.29 20.33
CA LYS A 255 -15.69 -3.41 20.91
C LYS A 255 -15.69 -3.57 22.44
N HIS A 256 -15.51 -2.45 23.16
CA HIS A 256 -15.45 -2.43 24.61
C HIS A 256 -15.93 -1.08 25.15
N GLY A 257 -16.98 -1.07 25.98
CA GLY A 257 -17.61 0.15 26.51
C GLY A 257 -18.98 0.42 25.91
N MET A 258 -19.44 1.67 25.99
CA MET A 258 -20.77 2.09 25.54
C MET A 258 -20.75 2.54 24.08
N GLU A 259 -21.49 1.85 23.22
CA GLU A 259 -21.80 2.25 21.84
C GLU A 259 -23.09 3.07 21.84
N PHE A 260 -23.07 4.21 21.14
CA PHE A 260 -24.21 5.13 21.00
C PHE A 260 -24.62 5.26 19.54
N HIS A 261 -25.92 5.32 19.31
CA HIS A 261 -26.51 5.61 18.00
C HIS A 261 -27.40 6.85 18.08
N PHE A 262 -27.39 7.62 16.99
CA PHE A 262 -28.12 8.88 16.90
C PHE A 262 -28.94 8.94 15.61
N ASP A 263 -30.04 9.67 15.63
CA ASP A 263 -30.78 10.03 14.43
C ASP A 263 -30.11 11.21 13.68
N ASP A 264 -30.68 11.62 12.54
CA ASP A 264 -30.14 12.70 11.73
C ASP A 264 -30.28 14.09 12.41
N LEU A 265 -31.05 14.20 13.50
CA LEU A 265 -31.21 15.40 14.33
C LEU A 265 -30.26 15.43 15.53
N GLY A 266 -29.52 14.33 15.75
CA GLY A 266 -28.58 14.17 16.86
C GLY A 266 -29.22 13.64 18.15
N ASN A 267 -30.48 13.18 18.10
CA ASN A 267 -31.12 12.54 19.26
C ASN A 267 -30.59 11.12 19.44
N LEU A 268 -30.37 10.71 20.67
CA LEU A 268 -29.92 9.38 21.02
C LEU A 268 -31.04 8.35 20.73
N THR A 269 -30.76 7.35 19.89
CA THR A 269 -31.73 6.31 19.50
C THR A 269 -31.40 4.95 20.09
N ALA A 270 -30.09 4.66 20.36
CA ALA A 270 -29.75 3.41 21.02
C ALA A 270 -28.43 3.55 21.81
N GLU A 271 -28.33 2.73 22.87
CA GLU A 271 -27.13 2.53 23.68
C GLU A 271 -26.87 1.03 23.77
N VAL A 272 -25.66 0.57 23.57
CA VAL A 272 -25.27 -0.84 23.69
C VAL A 272 -23.97 -0.97 24.47
N GLU A 273 -23.97 -1.75 25.51
CA GLU A 273 -22.76 -2.01 26.30
C GLU A 273 -22.03 -3.25 25.77
N TRP A 274 -20.70 -3.09 25.53
CA TRP A 274 -19.84 -4.12 24.96
C TRP A 274 -18.70 -4.49 25.90
N ARG A 275 -18.33 -5.78 25.92
CA ARG A 275 -17.14 -6.31 26.53
C ARG A 275 -16.51 -7.35 25.60
N ASN A 276 -15.34 -6.99 24.99
CA ASN A 276 -14.59 -7.86 24.09
C ASN A 276 -15.46 -8.47 22.98
N ASP A 277 -16.06 -7.59 22.15
CA ASP A 277 -16.96 -7.90 21.02
C ASP A 277 -18.28 -8.60 21.40
N LYS A 278 -18.58 -8.74 22.67
CA LYS A 278 -19.84 -9.34 23.14
C LYS A 278 -20.68 -8.30 23.86
N LYS A 279 -21.98 -8.25 23.54
CA LYS A 279 -22.90 -7.42 24.32
C LYS A 279 -22.81 -7.88 25.78
N HIS A 280 -22.56 -6.93 26.70
CA HIS A 280 -22.41 -7.23 28.12
C HIS A 280 -22.88 -6.02 28.93
N GLY A 281 -24.00 -6.13 29.60
CA GLY A 281 -24.69 -5.02 30.25
C GLY A 281 -26.03 -4.72 29.60
N SER A 282 -26.42 -3.44 29.63
CA SER A 282 -27.69 -2.99 29.07
C SER A 282 -27.58 -2.68 27.56
N SER A 283 -28.63 -3.02 26.83
CA SER A 283 -28.88 -2.55 25.45
C SER A 283 -30.21 -1.82 25.48
N LYS A 284 -30.21 -0.52 25.16
CA LYS A 284 -31.40 0.33 25.21
C LYS A 284 -31.74 0.84 23.83
N ILE A 285 -33.01 0.86 23.49
CA ILE A 285 -33.58 1.47 22.28
C ILE A 285 -34.51 2.58 22.74
N HIS A 286 -34.25 3.81 22.30
CA HIS A 286 -35.04 4.99 22.62
C HIS A 286 -36.00 5.30 21.47
N THR A 287 -37.29 5.36 21.76
CA THR A 287 -38.33 5.84 20.87
C THR A 287 -38.94 7.11 21.45
N GLU A 288 -39.82 7.81 20.69
CA GLU A 288 -40.52 8.99 21.21
C GLU A 288 -41.38 8.70 22.44
N GLU A 289 -41.89 7.45 22.56
CA GLU A 289 -42.84 7.08 23.61
C GLU A 289 -42.22 6.31 24.77
N ALA A 290 -41.12 5.58 24.55
CA ALA A 290 -40.57 4.66 25.54
C ALA A 290 -39.08 4.37 25.32
N THR A 291 -38.45 3.80 26.35
CA THR A 291 -37.12 3.19 26.27
C THR A 291 -37.24 1.72 26.59
N ASP A 292 -36.95 0.89 25.58
CA ASP A 292 -36.87 -0.55 25.75
C ASP A 292 -35.47 -0.94 26.21
N THR A 293 -35.36 -1.80 27.21
CA THR A 293 -34.07 -2.25 27.75
C THR A 293 -33.97 -3.76 27.76
N GLU A 294 -32.95 -4.27 27.10
CA GLU A 294 -32.52 -5.67 27.14
C GLU A 294 -31.20 -5.80 27.92
N TRP A 295 -31.00 -6.92 28.56
CA TRP A 295 -29.76 -7.22 29.31
C TRP A 295 -29.01 -8.37 28.68
N PHE A 296 -27.69 -8.25 28.63
CA PHE A 296 -26.81 -9.27 28.06
C PHE A 296 -25.69 -9.60 29.01
N PHE A 297 -25.35 -10.89 29.13
CA PHE A 297 -24.16 -11.35 29.81
C PHE A 297 -23.32 -12.19 28.85
N ASN A 298 -22.14 -11.69 28.47
CA ASN A 298 -21.23 -12.32 27.50
C ASN A 298 -21.91 -12.73 26.17
N GLY A 299 -22.77 -11.86 25.64
CA GLY A 299 -23.50 -12.06 24.38
C GLY A 299 -24.82 -12.81 24.50
N GLN A 300 -25.17 -13.34 25.66
CA GLN A 300 -26.43 -14.04 25.88
C GLN A 300 -27.46 -13.12 26.54
N ALA A 301 -28.67 -13.07 25.97
CA ALA A 301 -29.76 -12.30 26.57
C ALA A 301 -30.20 -12.92 27.92
N VAL A 302 -30.37 -12.07 28.90
CA VAL A 302 -30.76 -12.44 30.27
C VAL A 302 -31.77 -11.41 30.82
N ASN A 303 -32.46 -11.66 31.91
CA ASN A 303 -33.20 -10.61 32.60
C ASN A 303 -32.29 -9.81 33.53
N ALA A 304 -32.75 -8.64 33.97
CA ALA A 304 -31.95 -7.72 34.82
C ALA A 304 -31.49 -8.37 36.14
N GLU A 305 -32.37 -9.17 36.78
CA GLU A 305 -32.04 -9.87 38.03
C GLU A 305 -30.94 -10.93 37.83
N ARG A 306 -31.05 -11.70 36.73
CA ARG A 306 -30.03 -12.70 36.38
C ARG A 306 -28.71 -12.05 36.04
N PHE A 307 -28.73 -10.91 35.30
CA PHE A 307 -27.53 -10.13 35.00
C PHE A 307 -26.83 -9.73 36.30
N LYS A 308 -27.53 -9.09 37.22
CA LYS A 308 -26.99 -8.69 38.53
C LYS A 308 -26.33 -9.86 39.29
N ASN A 309 -27.04 -10.99 39.39
CA ASN A 309 -26.51 -12.17 40.06
C ASN A 309 -25.25 -12.74 39.40
N LEU A 310 -25.14 -12.63 38.06
CA LEU A 310 -23.95 -13.09 37.34
C LEU A 310 -22.76 -12.16 37.55
N ILE A 311 -22.97 -10.85 37.57
CA ILE A 311 -21.92 -9.84 37.87
C ILE A 311 -21.42 -10.01 39.30
N ASP A 312 -22.32 -10.16 40.31
CA ASP A 312 -21.92 -10.37 41.71
C ASP A 312 -21.03 -11.62 41.85
N ARG A 313 -21.34 -12.70 41.14
CA ARG A 313 -20.52 -13.93 41.15
C ARG A 313 -19.16 -13.72 40.45
N GLU A 314 -19.13 -12.98 39.34
CA GLU A 314 -17.89 -12.67 38.64
C GLU A 314 -16.95 -11.88 39.55
N GLN A 315 -17.48 -10.88 40.29
CA GLN A 315 -16.72 -10.04 41.19
C GLN A 315 -16.14 -10.83 42.36
N ILE A 316 -16.95 -11.71 42.98
CA ILE A 316 -16.49 -12.60 44.07
C ILE A 316 -15.33 -13.49 43.56
N ASN A 317 -15.43 -14.05 42.36
CA ASN A 317 -14.37 -14.90 41.83
C ASN A 317 -13.07 -14.12 41.55
N THR A 318 -13.16 -12.87 41.07
CA THR A 318 -12.00 -12.01 40.89
C THR A 318 -11.31 -11.66 42.19
N ASP A 319 -12.08 -11.28 43.20
CA ASP A 319 -11.56 -10.99 44.55
C ASP A 319 -10.86 -12.21 45.19
N PHE A 320 -11.39 -13.42 44.96
CA PHE A 320 -10.75 -14.66 45.43
C PHE A 320 -9.41 -14.92 44.72
N GLN A 321 -9.32 -14.67 43.40
CA GLN A 321 -8.09 -14.89 42.65
C GLN A 321 -7.00 -13.86 43.03
N GLU A 322 -7.36 -12.60 43.24
CA GLU A 322 -6.42 -11.57 43.68
C GLU A 322 -5.88 -11.81 45.08
N ASN A 323 -6.73 -12.30 45.98
CA ASN A 323 -6.32 -12.64 47.37
C ASN A 323 -5.47 -13.93 47.41
N ALA A 324 -5.64 -14.86 46.48
CA ALA A 324 -4.83 -16.07 46.39
C ALA A 324 -3.45 -15.83 45.75
N ALA A 325 -3.28 -14.71 45.02
CA ALA A 325 -2.03 -14.32 44.36
C ALA A 325 -1.13 -13.41 45.25
N ARG A 326 -1.62 -12.97 46.39
CA ARG A 326 -0.87 -12.23 47.43
C ARG A 326 -0.32 -13.19 48.49
#